data_490816b744a853b30e5255b1a6e00440
#
_entry.id   490816b744a853b30e5255b1a6e00440
#
_cell.length_a   1.000
_cell.length_b   1.000
_cell.length_c   1.000
_cell.angle_alpha   90.00
_cell.angle_beta   90.00
_cell.angle_gamma   90.00
#
_symmetry.space_group_name_H-M   'P 1'
#
loop_
_entity.id
_entity.type
_entity.pdbx_description
1 polymer ?
#
loop_
_entity_poly.entity_id
_entity_poly.type
_entity_poly.pdbx_seq_one_letter_code
_entity_poly.pdbx_strand_id
1 'polypeptide(L)'
;KDSDGDGIREKDGQKLQIKWLTYPSRQELPLLAESAQATLKDIGMDVDINCTADNNSVVQDPAAWDVYAMANVQAPTGDPEYWFTVFATSDATKNQGAYKNEKLDQLEEQLSQEFDTDKRAKLAVEMQQTVLDDNAFVYCSFLKMSQISRANVTGYMAHACDYYQVTADLDIN
;
A
#
# COMPACT_ATOMS: atom_id res chain seq x y z
N LYS A 1 22.32 -3.61 -20.12
CA LYS A 1 23.64 -4.30 -19.94
C LYS A 1 24.37 -3.57 -18.84
N ASP A 2 25.26 -4.27 -18.14
CA ASP A 2 26.26 -3.65 -17.29
C ASP A 2 27.50 -3.43 -18.17
N SER A 3 27.75 -2.20 -18.55
CA SER A 3 28.78 -1.86 -19.54
C SER A 3 30.09 -1.41 -18.89
N ASP A 4 30.06 -0.89 -17.68
CA ASP A 4 31.22 -0.43 -16.92
C ASP A 4 31.69 -1.44 -15.86
N GLY A 5 30.92 -2.50 -15.62
CA GLY A 5 31.27 -3.61 -14.72
C GLY A 5 31.05 -3.32 -13.25
N ASP A 6 30.22 -2.32 -12.92
CA ASP A 6 29.90 -1.97 -11.53
C ASP A 6 28.73 -2.79 -10.94
N GLY A 7 28.14 -3.68 -11.73
CA GLY A 7 27.02 -4.55 -11.33
C GLY A 7 25.64 -3.95 -11.57
N ILE A 8 25.55 -2.71 -12.04
CA ILE A 8 24.27 -2.05 -12.34
C ILE A 8 24.07 -2.01 -13.85
N ARG A 9 22.87 -2.34 -14.29
CA ARG A 9 22.50 -2.31 -15.72
C ARG A 9 22.29 -0.89 -16.20
N GLU A 10 22.71 -0.63 -17.44
CA GLU A 10 22.45 0.64 -18.11
C GLU A 10 21.70 0.43 -19.42
N LYS A 11 20.99 1.48 -19.82
CA LYS A 11 20.43 1.66 -21.15
C LYS A 11 20.69 3.09 -21.60
N ASP A 12 21.28 3.24 -22.78
CA ASP A 12 21.57 4.54 -23.39
C ASP A 12 22.40 5.47 -22.46
N GLY A 13 23.33 4.88 -21.69
CA GLY A 13 24.20 5.59 -20.75
C GLY A 13 23.53 5.96 -19.41
N GLN A 14 22.29 5.53 -19.19
CA GLN A 14 21.57 5.75 -17.93
C GLN A 14 21.55 4.47 -17.11
N LYS A 15 21.97 4.54 -15.84
CA LYS A 15 21.90 3.44 -14.88
C LYS A 15 20.45 3.15 -14.49
N LEU A 16 20.16 1.86 -14.31
CA LEU A 16 18.88 1.42 -13.81
C LEU A 16 18.82 1.64 -12.30
N GLN A 17 18.38 2.83 -11.93
CA GLN A 17 18.23 3.26 -10.55
C GLN A 17 16.76 3.51 -10.22
N ILE A 18 16.32 3.07 -9.03
CA ILE A 18 14.98 3.26 -8.50
C ILE A 18 15.09 4.11 -7.24
N LYS A 19 14.34 5.20 -7.17
CA LYS A 19 14.14 6.01 -5.97
C LYS A 19 12.98 5.44 -5.17
N TRP A 20 13.30 4.87 -4.02
CA TRP A 20 12.32 4.23 -3.14
C TRP A 20 11.98 5.14 -1.97
N LEU A 21 10.75 5.68 -1.94
CA LEU A 21 10.24 6.49 -0.85
C LEU A 21 9.52 5.62 0.17
N THR A 22 9.81 5.82 1.45
CA THR A 22 9.09 5.22 2.57
C THR A 22 9.22 6.06 3.84
N TYR A 23 8.66 5.59 4.97
CA TYR A 23 8.69 6.33 6.24
C TYR A 23 8.89 5.41 7.45
N PRO A 24 9.51 5.92 8.56
CA PRO A 24 9.93 5.09 9.69
C PRO A 24 8.82 4.78 10.71
N SER A 25 7.66 5.45 10.65
CA SER A 25 6.59 5.27 11.64
C SER A 25 5.89 3.90 11.55
N ARG A 26 6.15 3.15 10.48
CA ARG A 26 5.75 1.74 10.28
C ARG A 26 7.01 0.91 10.11
N GLN A 27 7.36 0.11 11.12
CA GLN A 27 8.65 -0.59 11.20
C GLN A 27 8.91 -1.57 10.05
N GLU A 28 7.86 -2.14 9.48
CA GLU A 28 7.93 -3.07 8.35
C GLU A 28 8.38 -2.41 7.05
N LEU A 29 8.11 -1.12 6.86
CA LEU A 29 8.35 -0.43 5.59
C LEU A 29 9.84 -0.21 5.29
N PRO A 30 10.70 0.25 6.23
CA PRO A 30 12.14 0.29 6.01
C PRO A 30 12.74 -1.10 5.73
N LEU A 31 12.29 -2.14 6.45
CA LEU A 31 12.76 -3.52 6.23
C LEU A 31 12.38 -4.03 4.85
N LEU A 32 11.19 -3.69 4.37
CA LEU A 32 10.76 -4.01 3.01
C LEU A 32 11.64 -3.33 1.96
N ALA A 33 11.97 -2.05 2.17
CA ALA A 33 12.85 -1.30 1.28
C ALA A 33 14.26 -1.88 1.21
N GLU A 34 14.84 -2.24 2.37
CA GLU A 34 16.17 -2.88 2.45
C GLU A 34 16.17 -4.27 1.78
N SER A 35 15.11 -5.05 1.98
CA SER A 35 14.95 -6.36 1.32
C SER A 35 14.83 -6.22 -0.19
N ALA A 36 14.04 -5.25 -0.66
CA ALA A 36 13.91 -4.95 -2.08
C ALA A 36 15.23 -4.48 -2.69
N GLN A 37 15.97 -3.58 -2.01
CA GLN A 37 17.28 -3.11 -2.44
C GLN A 37 18.25 -4.28 -2.62
N ALA A 38 18.33 -5.19 -1.64
CA ALA A 38 19.21 -6.36 -1.73
C ALA A 38 18.85 -7.27 -2.92
N THR A 39 17.55 -7.59 -3.06
CA THR A 39 17.08 -8.50 -4.12
C THR A 39 17.21 -7.88 -5.52
N LEU A 40 16.91 -6.60 -5.67
CA LEU A 40 16.99 -5.89 -6.94
C LEU A 40 18.45 -5.69 -7.40
N LYS A 41 19.37 -5.54 -6.45
CA LYS A 41 20.81 -5.49 -6.75
C LYS A 41 21.29 -6.77 -7.43
N ASP A 42 20.80 -7.93 -7.05
CA ASP A 42 21.17 -9.23 -7.64
C ASP A 42 20.82 -9.31 -9.15
N ILE A 43 19.89 -8.49 -9.59
CA ILE A 43 19.49 -8.41 -11.00
C ILE A 43 20.01 -7.15 -11.70
N GLY A 44 20.90 -6.42 -11.04
CA GLY A 44 21.59 -5.24 -11.60
C GLY A 44 20.73 -3.96 -11.56
N MET A 45 19.88 -3.81 -10.55
CA MET A 45 19.12 -2.58 -10.27
C MET A 45 19.66 -1.94 -9.00
N ASP A 46 19.95 -0.65 -9.05
CA ASP A 46 20.29 0.15 -7.87
C ASP A 46 19.00 0.72 -7.24
N VAL A 47 18.93 0.73 -5.92
CA VAL A 47 17.78 1.29 -5.19
C VAL A 47 18.27 2.32 -4.19
N ASP A 48 17.86 3.57 -4.40
CA ASP A 48 18.13 4.69 -3.48
C ASP A 48 16.92 4.82 -2.52
N ILE A 49 17.15 4.50 -1.24
CA ILE A 49 16.10 4.47 -0.22
C ILE A 49 16.02 5.84 0.48
N ASN A 50 14.93 6.55 0.29
CA ASN A 50 14.54 7.72 1.07
C ASN A 50 13.52 7.31 2.14
N CYS A 51 13.99 7.03 3.35
CA CYS A 51 13.13 6.76 4.51
C CYS A 51 13.00 8.02 5.36
N THR A 52 11.92 8.76 5.20
CA THR A 52 11.74 10.07 5.83
C THR A 52 10.40 10.19 6.57
N ALA A 53 10.39 10.91 7.69
CA ALA A 53 9.15 11.27 8.39
C ALA A 53 8.33 12.32 7.61
N ASP A 54 8.97 13.05 6.69
CA ASP A 54 8.34 14.04 5.80
C ASP A 54 7.92 13.46 4.44
N ASN A 55 7.56 12.18 4.42
CA ASN A 55 7.12 11.49 3.20
C ASN A 55 5.94 12.16 2.50
N ASN A 56 5.06 12.83 3.25
CA ASN A 56 3.90 13.53 2.69
C ASN A 56 4.30 14.74 1.81
N SER A 57 5.38 15.44 2.13
CA SER A 57 5.90 16.51 1.28
C SER A 57 6.63 15.93 0.07
N VAL A 58 7.46 14.91 0.27
CA VAL A 58 8.26 14.29 -0.79
C VAL A 58 7.38 13.64 -1.87
N VAL A 59 6.28 12.98 -1.48
CA VAL A 59 5.39 12.29 -2.43
C VAL A 59 4.67 13.24 -3.39
N GLN A 60 4.61 14.54 -3.07
CA GLN A 60 4.01 15.55 -3.95
C GLN A 60 4.89 15.90 -5.15
N ASP A 61 6.19 15.58 -5.11
CA ASP A 61 7.09 15.74 -6.24
C ASP A 61 7.27 14.40 -6.99
N PRO A 62 6.64 14.22 -8.16
CA PRO A 62 6.75 12.97 -8.93
C PRO A 62 8.17 12.64 -9.39
N ALA A 63 9.08 13.62 -9.38
CA ALA A 63 10.48 13.40 -9.74
C ALA A 63 11.32 12.89 -8.56
N ALA A 64 10.80 12.95 -7.34
CA ALA A 64 11.52 12.56 -6.13
C ALA A 64 11.47 11.06 -5.82
N TRP A 65 10.60 10.29 -6.48
CA TRP A 65 10.42 8.86 -6.22
C TRP A 65 9.89 8.10 -7.45
N ASP A 66 10.21 6.82 -7.52
CA ASP A 66 9.68 5.86 -8.51
C ASP A 66 8.79 4.82 -7.84
N VAL A 67 9.10 4.47 -6.58
CA VAL A 67 8.32 3.56 -5.74
C VAL A 67 7.99 4.25 -4.43
N TYR A 68 6.73 4.24 -4.04
CA TYR A 68 6.29 4.69 -2.71
C TYR A 68 5.70 3.51 -1.93
N ALA A 69 6.45 3.03 -0.94
CA ALA A 69 5.98 1.98 -0.05
C ALA A 69 5.19 2.58 1.11
N MET A 70 3.94 2.12 1.26
CA MET A 70 3.02 2.60 2.29
C MET A 70 2.23 1.46 2.93
N ALA A 71 1.75 1.69 4.16
CA ALA A 71 0.84 0.80 4.87
C ALA A 71 -0.52 1.47 5.04
N ASN A 72 -1.59 0.77 4.63
CA ASN A 72 -2.94 1.29 4.64
C ASN A 72 -3.94 0.30 5.25
N VAL A 73 -4.97 0.82 5.92
CA VAL A 73 -6.17 0.06 6.24
C VAL A 73 -7.05 0.02 4.99
N GLN A 74 -7.47 -1.17 4.59
CA GLN A 74 -8.18 -1.36 3.32
C GLN A 74 -9.69 -1.23 3.44
N ALA A 75 -10.27 -1.68 4.55
CA ALA A 75 -11.71 -1.67 4.77
C ALA A 75 -12.01 -1.30 6.23
N PRO A 76 -11.84 -0.02 6.64
CA PRO A 76 -12.00 0.39 8.04
C PRO A 76 -13.41 0.15 8.60
N THR A 77 -14.43 0.19 7.75
CA THR A 77 -15.83 -0.11 8.11
C THR A 77 -16.28 -1.51 7.71
N GLY A 78 -15.38 -2.33 7.16
CA GLY A 78 -15.71 -3.61 6.53
C GLY A 78 -16.20 -3.48 5.09
N ASP A 79 -16.36 -2.26 4.58
CA ASP A 79 -16.78 -2.01 3.19
C ASP A 79 -15.56 -1.99 2.25
N PRO A 80 -15.56 -2.77 1.15
CA PRO A 80 -14.46 -2.85 0.22
C PRO A 80 -14.28 -1.60 -0.66
N GLU A 81 -15.28 -0.72 -0.76
CA GLU A 81 -15.26 0.48 -1.59
C GLU A 81 -14.16 1.46 -1.17
N TYR A 82 -13.92 1.58 0.14
CA TYR A 82 -12.99 2.56 0.72
C TYR A 82 -11.61 2.56 0.06
N TRP A 83 -11.02 1.39 -0.17
CA TRP A 83 -9.67 1.33 -0.73
C TRP A 83 -9.62 1.85 -2.16
N PHE A 84 -10.62 1.52 -2.97
CA PHE A 84 -10.67 1.96 -4.37
C PHE A 84 -10.85 3.47 -4.47
N THR A 85 -11.83 4.03 -3.76
CA THR A 85 -12.12 5.49 -3.79
C THR A 85 -10.99 6.34 -3.24
N VAL A 86 -10.17 5.79 -2.34
CA VAL A 86 -9.07 6.55 -1.73
C VAL A 86 -7.75 6.40 -2.48
N PHE A 87 -7.48 5.23 -3.09
CA PHE A 87 -6.15 4.92 -3.61
C PHE A 87 -6.10 4.56 -5.10
N ALA A 88 -7.18 4.06 -5.72
CA ALA A 88 -7.07 3.39 -7.00
C ALA A 88 -7.87 4.03 -8.15
N THR A 89 -9.02 4.66 -7.91
CA THR A 89 -9.74 5.36 -8.97
C THR A 89 -8.93 6.53 -9.53
N SER A 90 -9.26 6.95 -10.75
CA SER A 90 -8.52 8.01 -11.46
C SER A 90 -8.50 9.35 -10.73
N ASP A 91 -9.51 9.63 -9.90
CA ASP A 91 -9.68 10.84 -9.09
C ASP A 91 -9.42 10.60 -7.58
N ALA A 92 -8.95 9.41 -7.21
CA ALA A 92 -8.69 9.05 -5.82
C ALA A 92 -7.68 10.01 -5.15
N THR A 93 -8.02 10.47 -3.96
CA THR A 93 -7.27 11.51 -3.25
C THR A 93 -5.84 11.13 -2.88
N LYS A 94 -5.54 9.83 -2.81
CA LYS A 94 -4.21 9.27 -2.52
C LYS A 94 -3.67 8.41 -3.66
N ASN A 95 -4.12 8.66 -4.87
CA ASN A 95 -3.57 8.04 -6.08
C ASN A 95 -2.29 8.78 -6.51
N GLN A 96 -1.24 8.69 -5.70
CA GLN A 96 0.04 9.36 -5.98
C GLN A 96 0.75 8.82 -7.23
N GLY A 97 0.50 7.56 -7.57
CA GLY A 97 1.04 6.91 -8.78
C GLY A 97 0.37 7.35 -10.08
N ALA A 98 -0.62 8.22 -10.01
CA ALA A 98 -1.41 8.71 -11.16
C ALA A 98 -2.00 7.56 -12.02
N TYR A 99 -2.32 6.42 -11.40
CA TYR A 99 -2.99 5.31 -12.07
C TYR A 99 -4.34 5.73 -12.62
N LYS A 100 -4.67 5.28 -13.83
CA LYS A 100 -5.94 5.57 -14.48
C LYS A 100 -6.45 4.34 -15.20
N ASN A 101 -7.71 3.98 -14.94
CA ASN A 101 -8.39 2.90 -15.62
C ASN A 101 -9.89 3.19 -15.69
N GLU A 102 -10.42 3.47 -16.88
CA GLU A 102 -11.83 3.81 -17.09
C GLU A 102 -12.78 2.69 -16.67
N LYS A 103 -12.38 1.42 -16.82
CA LYS A 103 -13.18 0.28 -16.35
C LYS A 103 -13.28 0.28 -14.83
N LEU A 104 -12.18 0.57 -14.12
CA LEU A 104 -12.18 0.65 -12.66
C LEU A 104 -13.10 1.78 -12.17
N ASP A 105 -13.03 2.95 -12.81
CA ASP A 105 -13.87 4.09 -12.47
C ASP A 105 -15.37 3.79 -12.68
N GLN A 106 -15.73 3.10 -13.78
CA GLN A 106 -17.10 2.66 -14.03
C GLN A 106 -17.59 1.60 -13.03
N LEU A 107 -16.73 0.68 -12.62
CA LEU A 107 -17.06 -0.32 -11.59
C LEU A 107 -17.25 0.32 -10.22
N GLU A 108 -16.47 1.34 -9.90
CA GLU A 108 -16.64 2.11 -8.65
C GLU A 108 -17.97 2.85 -8.64
N GLU A 109 -18.36 3.52 -9.73
CA GLU A 109 -19.66 4.17 -9.84
C GLU A 109 -20.83 3.19 -9.65
N GLN A 110 -20.70 1.95 -10.14
CA GLN A 110 -21.69 0.90 -9.89
C GLN A 110 -21.68 0.44 -8.43
N LEU A 111 -20.49 0.27 -7.82
CA LEU A 111 -20.34 -0.15 -6.43
C LEU A 111 -20.94 0.86 -5.46
N SER A 112 -20.75 2.15 -5.70
CA SER A 112 -21.25 3.24 -4.86
C SER A 112 -22.79 3.31 -4.82
N GLN A 113 -23.47 2.76 -5.83
CA GLN A 113 -24.93 2.76 -5.95
C GLN A 113 -25.56 1.39 -5.62
N GLU A 114 -24.78 0.34 -5.41
CA GLU A 114 -25.26 -1.00 -5.10
C GLU A 114 -25.36 -1.21 -3.58
N PHE A 115 -26.50 -1.70 -3.10
CA PHE A 115 -26.76 -1.96 -1.68
C PHE A 115 -26.85 -3.45 -1.34
N ASP A 116 -26.95 -4.33 -2.34
CA ASP A 116 -26.93 -5.77 -2.12
C ASP A 116 -25.50 -6.24 -1.84
N THR A 117 -25.29 -6.85 -0.66
CA THR A 117 -23.96 -7.26 -0.18
C THR A 117 -23.25 -8.23 -1.13
N ASP A 118 -23.99 -9.18 -1.73
CA ASP A 118 -23.39 -10.18 -2.62
C ASP A 118 -22.97 -9.56 -3.96
N LYS A 119 -23.73 -8.59 -4.45
CA LYS A 119 -23.38 -7.85 -5.66
C LYS A 119 -22.20 -6.90 -5.40
N ARG A 120 -22.20 -6.21 -4.26
CA ARG A 120 -21.06 -5.39 -3.82
C ARG A 120 -19.77 -6.22 -3.78
N ALA A 121 -19.84 -7.41 -3.19
CA ALA A 121 -18.69 -8.30 -3.12
C ALA A 121 -18.18 -8.70 -4.53
N LYS A 122 -19.08 -8.99 -5.48
CA LYS A 122 -18.71 -9.33 -6.85
C LYS A 122 -18.05 -8.16 -7.59
N LEU A 123 -18.62 -6.96 -7.46
CA LEU A 123 -18.04 -5.74 -8.03
C LEU A 123 -16.63 -5.48 -7.46
N ALA A 124 -16.48 -5.58 -6.14
CA ALA A 124 -15.19 -5.39 -5.50
C ALA A 124 -14.13 -6.40 -5.96
N VAL A 125 -14.51 -7.67 -6.16
CA VAL A 125 -13.61 -8.69 -6.71
C VAL A 125 -13.21 -8.37 -8.15
N GLU A 126 -14.14 -7.89 -8.99
CA GLU A 126 -13.83 -7.48 -10.36
C GLU A 126 -12.89 -6.25 -10.39
N MET A 127 -13.12 -5.28 -9.50
CA MET A 127 -12.24 -4.13 -9.33
C MET A 127 -10.83 -4.54 -8.91
N GLN A 128 -10.71 -5.45 -7.92
CA GLN A 128 -9.42 -6.00 -7.50
C GLN A 128 -8.70 -6.67 -8.66
N GLN A 129 -9.40 -7.50 -9.44
CA GLN A 129 -8.80 -8.18 -10.58
C GLN A 129 -8.32 -7.18 -11.63
N THR A 130 -9.08 -6.12 -11.90
CA THR A 130 -8.70 -5.07 -12.85
C THR A 130 -7.40 -4.38 -12.44
N VAL A 131 -7.26 -4.03 -11.16
CA VAL A 131 -6.03 -3.41 -10.62
C VAL A 131 -4.83 -4.36 -10.65
N LEU A 132 -5.06 -5.66 -10.37
CA LEU A 132 -4.02 -6.69 -10.42
C LEU A 132 -3.53 -6.95 -11.85
N ASP A 133 -4.44 -7.04 -12.82
CA ASP A 133 -4.11 -7.27 -14.24
C ASP A 133 -3.26 -6.12 -14.82
N ASP A 134 -3.49 -4.89 -14.35
CA ASP A 134 -2.71 -3.73 -14.75
C ASP A 134 -1.34 -3.62 -14.05
N ASN A 135 -1.09 -4.43 -13.03
CA ASN A 135 0.11 -4.33 -12.17
C ASN A 135 0.32 -2.91 -11.58
N ALA A 136 -0.78 -2.20 -11.29
CA ALA A 136 -0.73 -0.83 -10.82
C ALA A 136 -0.15 -0.71 -9.40
N PHE A 137 -0.30 -1.77 -8.59
CA PHE A 137 0.19 -1.85 -7.21
C PHE A 137 0.89 -3.18 -6.97
N VAL A 138 1.92 -3.17 -6.11
CA VAL A 138 2.58 -4.37 -5.59
C VAL A 138 2.11 -4.59 -4.16
N TYR A 139 1.32 -5.64 -3.95
CA TYR A 139 0.83 -6.02 -2.62
C TYR A 139 1.83 -6.94 -1.93
N CYS A 140 2.53 -6.41 -0.92
CA CYS A 140 3.64 -7.12 -0.29
C CYS A 140 3.19 -8.06 0.83
N SER A 141 2.32 -7.60 1.74
CA SER A 141 1.89 -8.38 2.90
C SER A 141 0.66 -7.83 3.60
N PHE A 142 0.00 -8.69 4.37
CA PHE A 142 -0.95 -8.29 5.40
C PHE A 142 -0.32 -8.56 6.76
N LEU A 143 -0.23 -7.53 7.60
CA LEU A 143 0.39 -7.64 8.92
C LEU A 143 -0.48 -8.46 9.88
N LYS A 144 0.16 -9.33 10.65
CA LYS A 144 -0.46 -9.92 11.84
C LYS A 144 -0.30 -8.95 13.00
N MET A 145 -1.40 -8.43 13.49
CA MET A 145 -1.42 -7.53 14.65
C MET A 145 -1.53 -8.34 15.94
N SER A 146 -0.83 -7.91 16.97
CA SER A 146 -0.92 -8.50 18.31
C SER A 146 -1.29 -7.41 19.30
N GLN A 147 -2.28 -7.70 20.15
CA GLN A 147 -2.61 -6.88 21.32
C GLN A 147 -1.93 -7.45 22.56
N ILE A 148 -1.24 -6.59 23.28
CA ILE A 148 -0.61 -6.94 24.57
C ILE A 148 -1.28 -6.07 25.64
N SER A 149 -1.86 -6.69 26.64
CA SER A 149 -2.49 -6.01 27.78
C SER A 149 -1.93 -6.52 29.10
N ARG A 150 -2.14 -5.75 30.17
CA ARG A 150 -1.88 -6.24 31.53
C ARG A 150 -2.93 -7.30 31.90
N ALA A 151 -2.56 -8.20 32.81
CA ALA A 151 -3.44 -9.32 33.22
C ALA A 151 -4.76 -8.88 33.88
N ASN A 152 -4.82 -7.67 34.39
CA ASN A 152 -6.04 -7.09 34.98
C ASN A 152 -6.93 -6.37 33.96
N VAL A 153 -6.58 -6.34 32.67
CA VAL A 153 -7.44 -5.81 31.60
C VAL A 153 -8.28 -6.95 31.06
N THR A 154 -9.60 -6.78 31.11
CA THR A 154 -10.60 -7.77 30.66
C THR A 154 -11.54 -7.17 29.59
N GLY A 155 -12.34 -8.01 28.94
CA GLY A 155 -13.29 -7.57 27.91
C GLY A 155 -12.67 -7.19 26.57
N TYR A 156 -11.36 -7.37 26.39
CA TYR A 156 -10.73 -7.13 25.10
C TYR A 156 -11.10 -8.23 24.10
N MET A 157 -11.53 -7.80 22.91
CA MET A 157 -11.79 -8.69 21.77
C MET A 157 -11.01 -8.17 20.56
N ALA A 158 -10.19 -9.04 19.94
CA ALA A 158 -9.48 -8.70 18.72
C ALA A 158 -10.48 -8.44 17.58
N HIS A 159 -10.35 -7.30 16.93
CA HIS A 159 -11.14 -6.93 15.78
C HIS A 159 -10.31 -7.01 14.48
N ALA A 160 -10.96 -7.30 13.35
CA ALA A 160 -10.28 -7.38 12.06
C ALA A 160 -9.67 -6.04 11.61
N CYS A 161 -10.20 -4.92 12.10
CA CYS A 161 -9.67 -3.58 11.89
C CYS A 161 -9.05 -3.05 13.19
N ASP A 162 -7.84 -2.52 13.12
CA ASP A 162 -7.10 -1.99 14.27
C ASP A 162 -7.68 -0.66 14.83
N TYR A 163 -8.68 -0.09 14.21
CA TYR A 163 -9.38 1.11 14.69
C TYR A 163 -10.36 0.83 15.83
N TYR A 164 -10.82 -0.40 15.99
CA TYR A 164 -11.86 -0.79 16.96
C TYR A 164 -11.26 -1.55 18.15
N GLN A 165 -10.26 -0.97 18.80
CA GLN A 165 -9.55 -1.63 19.91
C GLN A 165 -10.16 -1.33 21.28
N VAL A 166 -10.80 -0.17 21.44
CA VAL A 166 -11.45 0.25 22.69
C VAL A 166 -12.95 0.16 22.53
N THR A 167 -13.57 -0.72 23.32
CA THR A 167 -15.03 -0.94 23.33
C THR A 167 -15.60 -0.69 24.72
N ALA A 168 -16.92 -0.64 24.83
CA ALA A 168 -17.61 -0.50 26.13
C ALA A 168 -17.40 -1.71 27.07
N ASP A 169 -16.96 -2.85 26.54
CA ASP A 169 -16.74 -4.07 27.31
C ASP A 169 -15.33 -4.13 27.95
N LEU A 170 -14.44 -3.20 27.56
CA LEU A 170 -13.10 -3.14 28.11
C LEU A 170 -13.14 -2.64 29.55
N ASP A 171 -12.58 -3.41 30.49
CA ASP A 171 -12.57 -3.11 31.91
C ASP A 171 -11.20 -3.39 32.55
N ILE A 172 -10.94 -2.74 33.67
CA ILE A 172 -9.73 -2.92 34.49
C ILE A 172 -10.16 -3.39 35.88
N ASN A 173 -9.81 -4.62 36.23
CA ASN A 173 -10.08 -5.24 37.52
C ASN A 173 -8.91 -5.08 38.49
#